data_b201e8b3172815c9d9408c33543238d0
#
_entry.id   b201e8b3172815c9d9408c33543238d0
#
_cell.length_a   1.000
_cell.length_b   1.000
_cell.length_c   1.000
_cell.angle_alpha   90.00
_cell.angle_beta   90.00
_cell.angle_gamma   90.00
#
_symmetry.space_group_name_H-M   'P 1'
#
loop_
_entity.id
_entity.type
_entity.pdbx_description
1 polymer ?
#
loop_
_entity_poly.entity_id
_entity_poly.type
_entity_poly.pdbx_seq_one_letter_code
_entity_poly.pdbx_strand_id
1 'polypeptide(L)'
;CKAEDQYGDACEKCGSTYDALELINPISALSDSTPIIKESEHYFFKLNKLSDFLKSNIKQISKQPPIEAKLNEWLDEDLRDWDVSRDAPYFGFNIPGEDNKYIYVWMDAPVGYLASIQNWAESLNHNFNDLMNAKDTKVIHFIGKDIVYFHLLFWPAMLKTAGIESLDEVYVHGFLTIEGKKMSKSKGNFILADKALDYAPADYYRYYLSSKLNTDISDIDFSLDDFIQKVNSDLIGKYINIGSRTQNFLVKLNGSKIIPNSLSKSQEFKDNYAEIISQIDAKEYSKALRNIMMLADKINAYVSKEEPWDKAKNGDEEACLKICSESLNVFKDLTILLQSFIPEITSEALSMLNLEKLTYSDLGLDSINSVQKFKPFIRRLEKSEFEGILD
;
A
#
# COMPACT_ATOMS: atom_id res chain seq x y z
N CYS A 1 -22.99 5.99 -22.55
CA CYS A 1 -22.85 7.40 -22.10
C CYS A 1 -22.19 8.29 -23.18
N LYS A 2 -21.89 7.74 -24.35
CA LYS A 2 -21.28 8.46 -25.51
C LYS A 2 -19.90 9.06 -25.16
N ALA A 3 -19.13 8.41 -24.33
CA ALA A 3 -17.75 8.81 -24.06
C ALA A 3 -16.89 8.53 -25.31
N GLU A 4 -16.02 9.47 -25.66
CA GLU A 4 -15.04 9.31 -26.73
C GLU A 4 -13.82 8.53 -26.25
N ASP A 5 -13.02 8.01 -27.18
CA ASP A 5 -11.76 7.28 -26.93
C ASP A 5 -11.91 6.09 -25.98
N GLN A 6 -12.92 5.25 -26.21
CA GLN A 6 -13.17 4.05 -25.41
C GLN A 6 -12.60 2.79 -26.09
N TYR A 7 -12.08 1.86 -25.27
CA TYR A 7 -11.51 0.60 -25.72
C TYR A 7 -12.18 -0.59 -25.05
N GLY A 8 -12.15 -1.74 -25.68
CA GLY A 8 -12.54 -3.02 -25.08
C GLY A 8 -14.02 -3.13 -24.82
N ASP A 9 -14.36 -3.68 -23.69
CA ASP A 9 -15.68 -4.21 -23.34
C ASP A 9 -16.35 -3.39 -22.21
N ALA A 10 -15.67 -2.37 -21.68
CA ALA A 10 -16.18 -1.53 -20.61
C ALA A 10 -15.81 -0.07 -20.79
N CYS A 11 -16.75 0.82 -20.50
CA CYS A 11 -16.54 2.26 -20.57
C CYS A 11 -15.69 2.76 -19.40
N GLU A 12 -14.52 3.32 -19.67
CA GLU A 12 -13.63 3.89 -18.65
C GLU A 12 -14.27 5.05 -17.87
N LYS A 13 -15.28 5.73 -18.46
CA LYS A 13 -15.93 6.88 -17.84
C LYS A 13 -17.08 6.52 -16.92
N CYS A 14 -17.92 5.55 -17.28
CA CYS A 14 -19.13 5.22 -16.51
C CYS A 14 -19.17 3.76 -16.02
N GLY A 15 -18.18 2.92 -16.38
CA GLY A 15 -18.09 1.52 -15.97
C GLY A 15 -19.10 0.56 -16.62
N SER A 16 -19.93 1.03 -17.56
CA SER A 16 -20.87 0.15 -18.27
C SER A 16 -20.14 -0.78 -19.20
N THR A 17 -20.51 -2.05 -19.18
CA THR A 17 -20.05 -3.05 -20.16
C THR A 17 -20.82 -2.89 -21.49
N TYR A 18 -20.17 -3.20 -22.59
CA TYR A 18 -20.75 -3.19 -23.93
C TYR A 18 -20.04 -4.21 -24.83
N ASP A 19 -20.72 -4.59 -25.91
CA ASP A 19 -20.13 -5.42 -26.96
C ASP A 19 -19.26 -4.54 -27.88
N ALA A 20 -18.18 -5.10 -28.42
CA ALA A 20 -17.31 -4.40 -29.37
C ALA A 20 -18.09 -3.88 -30.62
N LEU A 21 -19.18 -4.55 -30.98
CA LEU A 21 -20.07 -4.12 -32.05
C LEU A 21 -20.92 -2.88 -31.72
N GLU A 22 -21.01 -2.48 -30.47
CA GLU A 22 -21.74 -1.28 -30.01
C GLU A 22 -20.88 -0.02 -30.08
N LEU A 23 -19.58 -0.15 -30.40
CA LEU A 23 -18.69 1.01 -30.61
C LEU A 23 -19.15 1.82 -31.83
N ILE A 24 -19.23 3.14 -31.65
CA ILE A 24 -19.59 4.09 -32.72
C ILE A 24 -18.31 4.58 -33.40
N ASN A 25 -18.20 4.40 -34.71
CA ASN A 25 -17.03 4.78 -35.49
C ASN A 25 -15.71 4.16 -34.97
N PRO A 26 -15.64 2.84 -34.82
CA PRO A 26 -14.43 2.21 -34.34
C PRO A 26 -13.27 2.37 -35.30
N ILE A 27 -12.10 2.76 -34.76
CA ILE A 27 -10.85 2.94 -35.53
C ILE A 27 -9.75 2.22 -34.73
N SER A 28 -8.89 1.47 -35.41
CA SER A 28 -7.74 0.81 -34.79
C SER A 28 -6.73 1.86 -34.29
N ALA A 29 -6.39 1.80 -33.01
CA ALA A 29 -5.35 2.66 -32.43
C ALA A 29 -3.93 2.36 -32.95
N LEU A 30 -3.74 1.26 -33.68
CA LEU A 30 -2.44 0.84 -34.20
C LEU A 30 -2.25 1.16 -35.70
N SER A 31 -3.35 1.22 -36.46
CA SER A 31 -3.28 1.29 -37.93
C SER A 31 -4.25 2.27 -38.56
N ASP A 32 -5.03 3.00 -37.77
CA ASP A 32 -6.11 3.92 -38.19
C ASP A 32 -7.14 3.27 -39.15
N SER A 33 -7.16 1.94 -39.24
CA SER A 33 -8.10 1.22 -40.09
C SER A 33 -9.42 0.95 -39.35
N THR A 34 -10.51 0.85 -40.12
CA THR A 34 -11.81 0.46 -39.58
C THR A 34 -11.84 -1.06 -39.39
N PRO A 35 -12.22 -1.54 -38.18
CA PRO A 35 -12.36 -2.96 -37.92
C PRO A 35 -13.40 -3.63 -38.79
N ILE A 36 -13.20 -4.90 -39.14
CA ILE A 36 -14.17 -5.73 -39.86
C ILE A 36 -14.84 -6.69 -38.90
N ILE A 37 -16.11 -7.00 -39.14
CA ILE A 37 -16.85 -8.02 -38.39
C ILE A 37 -16.39 -9.40 -38.88
N LYS A 38 -16.01 -10.28 -37.98
CA LYS A 38 -15.63 -11.66 -38.25
C LYS A 38 -16.30 -12.58 -37.24
N GLU A 39 -16.85 -13.70 -37.70
CA GLU A 39 -17.34 -14.76 -36.83
C GLU A 39 -16.19 -15.67 -36.38
N SER A 40 -16.20 -16.07 -35.12
CA SER A 40 -15.24 -17.00 -34.54
C SER A 40 -15.90 -17.84 -33.46
N GLU A 41 -15.44 -19.10 -33.30
CA GLU A 41 -15.86 -19.95 -32.18
C GLU A 41 -14.96 -19.67 -30.98
N HIS A 42 -15.57 -19.56 -29.79
CA HIS A 42 -14.88 -19.27 -28.54
C HIS A 42 -15.21 -20.25 -27.43
N TYR A 43 -14.26 -20.45 -26.52
CA TYR A 43 -14.45 -21.21 -25.29
C TYR A 43 -14.92 -20.28 -24.19
N PHE A 44 -15.96 -20.71 -23.46
CA PHE A 44 -16.57 -19.98 -22.36
C PHE A 44 -16.49 -20.75 -21.05
N PHE A 45 -15.95 -20.10 -20.02
CA PHE A 45 -16.04 -20.60 -18.66
C PHE A 45 -17.44 -20.32 -18.11
N LYS A 46 -18.10 -21.37 -17.61
CA LYS A 46 -19.50 -21.32 -17.17
C LYS A 46 -19.65 -20.63 -15.80
N LEU A 47 -19.40 -19.34 -15.75
CA LEU A 47 -19.39 -18.53 -14.53
C LEU A 47 -20.75 -18.53 -13.83
N ASN A 48 -21.85 -18.53 -14.59
CA ASN A 48 -23.21 -18.56 -14.09
C ASN A 48 -23.50 -19.77 -13.17
N LYS A 49 -22.86 -20.93 -13.39
CA LYS A 49 -23.00 -22.11 -12.54
C LYS A 49 -22.42 -21.94 -11.14
N LEU A 50 -21.64 -20.91 -10.91
CA LEU A 50 -20.97 -20.60 -9.64
C LEU A 50 -21.58 -19.39 -8.93
N SER A 51 -22.72 -18.85 -9.41
CA SER A 51 -23.34 -17.64 -8.86
C SER A 51 -23.58 -17.72 -7.36
N ASP A 52 -24.12 -18.82 -6.84
CA ASP A 52 -24.41 -18.99 -5.40
C ASP A 52 -23.12 -19.01 -4.57
N PHE A 53 -22.09 -19.71 -5.07
CA PHE A 53 -20.76 -19.71 -4.45
C PHE A 53 -20.19 -18.28 -4.42
N LEU A 54 -20.20 -17.56 -5.54
CA LEU A 54 -19.67 -16.21 -5.64
C LEU A 54 -20.39 -15.23 -4.73
N LYS A 55 -21.75 -15.30 -4.65
CA LYS A 55 -22.54 -14.48 -3.71
C LYS A 55 -22.13 -14.68 -2.25
N SER A 56 -21.86 -15.93 -1.85
CA SER A 56 -21.40 -16.21 -0.49
C SER A 56 -19.96 -15.81 -0.26
N ASN A 57 -19.09 -16.07 -1.24
CA ASN A 57 -17.65 -15.81 -1.16
C ASN A 57 -17.32 -14.32 -1.08
N ILE A 58 -17.98 -13.47 -1.88
CA ILE A 58 -17.74 -12.02 -1.90
C ILE A 58 -17.94 -11.41 -0.50
N LYS A 59 -18.97 -11.80 0.23
CA LYS A 59 -19.22 -11.31 1.59
C LYS A 59 -18.11 -11.68 2.58
N GLN A 60 -17.37 -12.74 2.29
CA GLN A 60 -16.26 -13.20 3.12
C GLN A 60 -14.97 -12.48 2.79
N ILE A 61 -14.65 -12.33 1.49
CA ILE A 61 -13.37 -11.83 1.03
C ILE A 61 -13.31 -10.31 0.80
N SER A 62 -14.42 -9.66 0.44
CA SER A 62 -14.49 -8.20 0.34
C SER A 62 -14.69 -7.58 1.72
N LYS A 63 -13.93 -6.54 2.02
CA LYS A 63 -14.03 -5.77 3.28
C LYS A 63 -14.45 -4.32 3.04
N GLN A 64 -14.89 -4.00 1.82
CA GLN A 64 -15.19 -2.64 1.38
C GLN A 64 -16.63 -2.57 0.86
N PRO A 65 -17.56 -1.90 1.58
CA PRO A 65 -18.98 -1.84 1.21
C PRO A 65 -19.27 -1.34 -0.21
N PRO A 66 -18.52 -0.35 -0.77
CA PRO A 66 -18.75 0.07 -2.16
C PRO A 66 -18.44 -1.02 -3.19
N ILE A 67 -17.45 -1.88 -2.90
CA ILE A 67 -17.10 -3.02 -3.75
C ILE A 67 -18.17 -4.10 -3.66
N GLU A 68 -18.63 -4.42 -2.46
CA GLU A 68 -19.73 -5.39 -2.27
C GLU A 68 -21.00 -4.96 -3.00
N ALA A 69 -21.37 -3.67 -2.90
CA ALA A 69 -22.53 -3.14 -3.60
C ALA A 69 -22.40 -3.31 -5.12
N LYS A 70 -21.23 -2.96 -5.68
CA LYS A 70 -20.97 -3.10 -7.13
C LYS A 70 -21.00 -4.55 -7.60
N LEU A 71 -20.43 -5.47 -6.82
CA LEU A 71 -20.43 -6.90 -7.14
C LEU A 71 -21.83 -7.50 -7.06
N ASN A 72 -22.65 -7.08 -6.09
CA ASN A 72 -24.04 -7.53 -5.98
C ASN A 72 -24.88 -7.09 -7.19
N GLU A 73 -24.69 -5.88 -7.73
CA GLU A 73 -25.32 -5.45 -8.98
C GLU A 73 -25.06 -6.47 -10.11
N TRP A 74 -23.80 -6.88 -10.29
CA TRP A 74 -23.43 -7.87 -11.33
C TRP A 74 -23.97 -9.28 -11.06
N LEU A 75 -24.10 -9.66 -9.79
CA LEU A 75 -24.60 -10.97 -9.40
C LEU A 75 -26.15 -11.06 -9.42
N ASP A 76 -26.83 -9.93 -9.32
CA ASP A 76 -28.30 -9.87 -9.43
C ASP A 76 -28.78 -9.82 -10.87
N GLU A 77 -27.93 -9.39 -11.81
CA GLU A 77 -28.06 -9.67 -13.23
C GLU A 77 -27.60 -11.11 -13.50
N ASP A 78 -28.10 -11.75 -14.56
CA ASP A 78 -27.61 -13.08 -14.97
C ASP A 78 -26.15 -12.97 -15.38
N LEU A 79 -25.25 -13.54 -14.56
CA LEU A 79 -23.83 -13.59 -14.87
C LEU A 79 -23.62 -14.24 -16.23
N ARG A 80 -23.03 -13.48 -17.14
CA ARG A 80 -22.63 -13.99 -18.45
C ARG A 80 -21.47 -14.98 -18.30
N ASP A 81 -21.45 -15.99 -19.14
CA ASP A 81 -20.30 -16.87 -19.28
C ASP A 81 -19.08 -16.08 -19.73
N TRP A 82 -17.92 -16.40 -19.20
CA TRP A 82 -16.70 -15.67 -19.47
C TRP A 82 -15.96 -16.25 -20.67
N ASP A 83 -15.75 -15.44 -21.72
CA ASP A 83 -14.92 -15.81 -22.88
C ASP A 83 -13.44 -15.90 -22.46
N VAL A 84 -12.90 -17.12 -22.51
CA VAL A 84 -11.54 -17.45 -22.07
C VAL A 84 -10.59 -17.78 -23.22
N SER A 85 -11.00 -17.52 -24.45
CA SER A 85 -10.19 -17.79 -25.66
C SER A 85 -9.93 -16.55 -26.49
N ARG A 86 -8.84 -16.56 -27.24
CA ARG A 86 -8.48 -15.52 -28.22
C ARG A 86 -7.97 -16.17 -29.49
N ASP A 87 -8.32 -15.57 -30.64
CA ASP A 87 -7.81 -15.99 -31.93
C ASP A 87 -6.40 -15.44 -32.21
N ALA A 88 -5.65 -16.12 -33.06
CA ALA A 88 -4.40 -15.57 -33.60
C ALA A 88 -4.66 -14.28 -34.45
N PRO A 89 -3.71 -13.32 -34.43
CA PRO A 89 -2.45 -13.31 -33.68
C PRO A 89 -2.65 -12.86 -32.23
N TYR A 90 -2.22 -13.67 -31.28
CA TYR A 90 -2.33 -13.37 -29.85
C TYR A 90 -1.10 -13.95 -29.11
N PHE A 91 -0.54 -13.22 -28.15
CA PHE A 91 0.53 -13.69 -27.30
C PHE A 91 -0.06 -14.36 -26.05
N GLY A 92 0.18 -15.67 -25.90
CA GLY A 92 -0.36 -16.45 -24.80
C GLY A 92 -0.12 -17.95 -24.98
N PHE A 93 -0.66 -18.74 -24.07
CA PHE A 93 -0.62 -20.20 -24.16
C PHE A 93 -1.70 -20.71 -25.12
N ASN A 94 -1.34 -21.64 -25.99
CA ASN A 94 -2.33 -22.30 -26.85
C ASN A 94 -3.34 -23.11 -26.01
N ILE A 95 -4.58 -23.11 -26.43
CA ILE A 95 -5.58 -24.03 -25.88
C ILE A 95 -5.19 -25.45 -26.33
N PRO A 96 -5.07 -26.44 -25.41
CA PRO A 96 -4.68 -27.79 -25.77
C PRO A 96 -5.61 -28.39 -26.83
N GLY A 97 -5.01 -28.86 -27.94
CA GLY A 97 -5.75 -29.47 -29.05
C GLY A 97 -6.30 -28.48 -30.08
N GLU A 98 -6.03 -27.19 -29.93
CA GLU A 98 -6.47 -26.15 -30.86
C GLU A 98 -5.29 -25.47 -31.56
N ASP A 99 -5.39 -25.34 -32.89
CA ASP A 99 -4.49 -24.52 -33.67
C ASP A 99 -4.99 -23.08 -33.73
N ASN A 100 -4.13 -22.08 -33.47
CA ASN A 100 -4.45 -20.66 -33.55
C ASN A 100 -5.48 -20.14 -32.53
N LYS A 101 -5.71 -20.87 -31.43
CA LYS A 101 -6.51 -20.40 -30.30
C LYS A 101 -5.68 -20.39 -29.03
N TYR A 102 -5.80 -19.30 -28.30
CA TYR A 102 -4.98 -18.99 -27.14
C TYR A 102 -5.86 -18.79 -25.92
N ILE A 103 -5.32 -19.13 -24.75
CA ILE A 103 -5.93 -18.83 -23.45
C ILE A 103 -5.91 -17.31 -23.24
N TYR A 104 -7.04 -16.74 -22.86
CA TYR A 104 -7.13 -15.32 -22.51
C TYR A 104 -6.27 -15.00 -21.28
N VAL A 105 -5.52 -13.92 -21.34
CA VAL A 105 -4.52 -13.53 -20.32
C VAL A 105 -5.06 -13.54 -18.88
N TRP A 106 -6.29 -13.16 -18.66
CA TRP A 106 -6.88 -13.17 -17.32
C TRP A 106 -7.30 -14.56 -16.81
N MET A 107 -7.18 -15.59 -17.63
CA MET A 107 -7.31 -16.98 -17.18
C MET A 107 -5.97 -17.57 -16.74
N ASP A 108 -4.85 -17.14 -17.31
CA ASP A 108 -3.52 -17.65 -16.96
C ASP A 108 -2.75 -16.71 -15.99
N ALA A 109 -2.85 -15.41 -16.15
CA ALA A 109 -2.09 -14.45 -15.35
C ALA A 109 -2.26 -14.60 -13.82
N PRO A 110 -3.47 -14.83 -13.27
CA PRO A 110 -3.63 -15.02 -11.82
C PRO A 110 -2.95 -16.31 -11.30
N VAL A 111 -2.71 -17.30 -12.14
CA VAL A 111 -1.95 -18.52 -11.77
C VAL A 111 -0.51 -18.15 -11.38
N GLY A 112 0.01 -17.04 -11.92
CA GLY A 112 1.30 -16.48 -11.53
C GLY A 112 1.43 -16.16 -10.04
N TYR A 113 0.32 -15.84 -9.35
CA TYR A 113 0.32 -15.64 -7.89
C TYR A 113 0.65 -16.94 -7.16
N LEU A 114 0.01 -18.04 -7.56
CA LEU A 114 0.29 -19.36 -6.98
C LEU A 114 1.71 -19.83 -7.31
N ALA A 115 2.18 -19.61 -8.53
CA ALA A 115 3.54 -19.93 -8.94
C ALA A 115 4.58 -19.16 -8.13
N SER A 116 4.33 -17.87 -7.85
CA SER A 116 5.19 -17.04 -7.00
C SER A 116 5.23 -17.54 -5.56
N ILE A 117 4.07 -17.90 -4.99
CA ILE A 117 3.99 -18.46 -3.63
C ILE A 117 4.72 -19.81 -3.57
N GLN A 118 4.53 -20.67 -4.58
CA GLN A 118 5.23 -21.96 -4.68
C GLN A 118 6.74 -21.78 -4.72
N ASN A 119 7.24 -20.93 -5.61
CA ASN A 119 8.68 -20.63 -5.72
C ASN A 119 9.26 -20.10 -4.41
N TRP A 120 8.54 -19.22 -3.73
CA TRP A 120 8.95 -18.72 -2.42
C TRP A 120 8.96 -19.82 -1.36
N ALA A 121 7.92 -20.66 -1.28
CA ALA A 121 7.85 -21.77 -0.34
C ALA A 121 9.02 -22.76 -0.56
N GLU A 122 9.28 -23.12 -1.81
CA GLU A 122 10.40 -24.01 -2.18
C GLU A 122 11.76 -23.41 -1.78
N SER A 123 11.95 -22.09 -1.94
CA SER A 123 13.19 -21.41 -1.50
C SER A 123 13.45 -21.49 0.00
N LEU A 124 12.40 -21.70 0.80
CA LEU A 124 12.46 -21.89 2.24
C LEU A 124 12.35 -23.37 2.67
N ASN A 125 12.38 -24.31 1.73
CA ASN A 125 12.14 -25.73 1.94
C ASN A 125 10.77 -26.05 2.58
N HIS A 126 9.75 -25.25 2.28
CA HIS A 126 8.36 -25.51 2.66
C HIS A 126 7.59 -26.16 1.50
N ASN A 127 6.63 -27.02 1.84
CA ASN A 127 5.71 -27.58 0.86
C ASN A 127 4.60 -26.56 0.56
N PHE A 128 4.33 -26.30 -0.71
CA PHE A 128 3.29 -25.35 -1.13
C PHE A 128 1.89 -25.72 -0.60
N ASN A 129 1.51 -27.00 -0.71
CA ASN A 129 0.17 -27.44 -0.27
C ASN A 129 0.02 -27.33 1.24
N ASP A 130 1.07 -27.68 1.99
CA ASP A 130 1.05 -27.55 3.46
C ASP A 130 0.91 -26.08 3.87
N LEU A 131 1.62 -25.18 3.18
CA LEU A 131 1.51 -23.74 3.39
C LEU A 131 0.11 -23.22 3.10
N MET A 132 -0.44 -23.54 1.92
CA MET A 132 -1.76 -23.05 1.49
C MET A 132 -2.92 -23.59 2.35
N ASN A 133 -2.77 -24.77 2.94
CA ASN A 133 -3.79 -25.38 3.78
C ASN A 133 -3.56 -25.14 5.29
N ALA A 134 -2.52 -24.42 5.69
CA ALA A 134 -2.27 -24.11 7.09
C ALA A 134 -3.31 -23.11 7.62
N LYS A 135 -3.85 -23.39 8.81
CA LYS A 135 -4.94 -22.58 9.42
C LYS A 135 -4.55 -21.14 9.75
N ASP A 136 -3.27 -20.86 9.88
CA ASP A 136 -2.69 -19.56 10.17
C ASP A 136 -2.15 -18.86 8.91
N THR A 137 -2.27 -19.48 7.75
CA THR A 137 -1.98 -18.83 6.46
C THR A 137 -3.17 -18.00 6.01
N LYS A 138 -2.88 -16.78 5.56
CA LYS A 138 -3.84 -15.90 4.90
C LYS A 138 -3.31 -15.44 3.55
N VAL A 139 -4.16 -15.51 2.52
CA VAL A 139 -3.89 -14.96 1.19
C VAL A 139 -4.66 -13.65 1.03
N ILE A 140 -3.91 -12.55 1.01
CA ILE A 140 -4.49 -11.20 0.93
C ILE A 140 -4.07 -10.56 -0.39
N HIS A 141 -5.04 -10.07 -1.16
CA HIS A 141 -4.80 -9.34 -2.41
C HIS A 141 -5.04 -7.84 -2.23
N PHE A 142 -4.10 -7.03 -2.71
CA PHE A 142 -4.27 -5.59 -2.88
C PHE A 142 -4.30 -5.29 -4.39
N ILE A 143 -5.40 -4.73 -4.87
CA ILE A 143 -5.63 -4.56 -6.30
C ILE A 143 -6.17 -3.18 -6.65
N GLY A 144 -5.96 -2.75 -7.90
CA GLY A 144 -6.64 -1.58 -8.47
C GLY A 144 -8.10 -1.86 -8.79
N LYS A 145 -8.92 -0.82 -8.81
CA LYS A 145 -10.37 -0.93 -9.09
C LYS A 145 -10.70 -1.42 -10.50
N ASP A 146 -9.77 -1.35 -11.44
CA ASP A 146 -9.92 -1.81 -12.82
C ASP A 146 -9.93 -3.34 -12.97
N ILE A 147 -9.37 -4.06 -11.99
CA ILE A 147 -9.26 -5.52 -12.03
C ILE A 147 -10.15 -6.22 -10.97
N VAL A 148 -11.11 -5.50 -10.42
CA VAL A 148 -12.06 -6.03 -9.41
C VAL A 148 -12.81 -7.24 -9.94
N TYR A 149 -13.32 -7.17 -11.19
CA TYR A 149 -14.07 -8.25 -11.81
C TYR A 149 -13.25 -9.55 -11.88
N PHE A 150 -11.98 -9.44 -12.27
CA PHE A 150 -11.09 -10.59 -12.39
C PHE A 150 -10.74 -11.23 -11.04
N HIS A 151 -10.56 -10.43 -9.98
CA HIS A 151 -10.12 -10.93 -8.67
C HIS A 151 -11.23 -11.33 -7.72
N LEU A 152 -12.44 -10.81 -7.92
CA LEU A 152 -13.57 -11.08 -7.01
C LEU A 152 -14.66 -11.97 -7.62
N LEU A 153 -14.61 -12.20 -8.93
CA LEU A 153 -15.51 -13.13 -9.61
C LEU A 153 -14.73 -14.29 -10.30
N PHE A 154 -13.89 -13.97 -11.28
CA PHE A 154 -13.24 -14.98 -12.10
C PHE A 154 -12.22 -15.82 -11.31
N TRP A 155 -11.31 -15.18 -10.60
CA TRP A 155 -10.26 -15.87 -9.85
C TRP A 155 -10.82 -16.81 -8.76
N PRO A 156 -11.75 -16.40 -7.89
CA PRO A 156 -12.38 -17.30 -6.94
C PRO A 156 -13.12 -18.46 -7.62
N ALA A 157 -13.78 -18.21 -8.76
CA ALA A 157 -14.46 -19.26 -9.52
C ALA A 157 -13.48 -20.30 -10.08
N MET A 158 -12.33 -19.86 -10.60
CA MET A 158 -11.27 -20.73 -11.07
C MET A 158 -10.67 -21.57 -9.94
N LEU A 159 -10.32 -20.95 -8.82
CA LEU A 159 -9.79 -21.63 -7.64
C LEU A 159 -10.77 -22.69 -7.14
N LYS A 160 -12.06 -22.36 -7.01
CA LYS A 160 -13.11 -23.29 -6.61
C LYS A 160 -13.22 -24.49 -7.55
N THR A 161 -13.14 -24.23 -8.86
CA THR A 161 -13.23 -25.29 -9.87
C THR A 161 -11.98 -26.19 -9.85
N ALA A 162 -10.82 -25.63 -9.56
CA ALA A 162 -9.56 -26.35 -9.41
C ALA A 162 -9.41 -27.08 -8.07
N GLY A 163 -10.34 -26.93 -7.13
CA GLY A 163 -10.28 -27.53 -5.80
C GLY A 163 -9.23 -26.88 -4.88
N ILE A 164 -8.86 -25.63 -5.17
CA ILE A 164 -7.94 -24.82 -4.35
C ILE A 164 -8.78 -23.92 -3.45
N GLU A 165 -8.39 -23.76 -2.19
CA GLU A 165 -9.06 -22.83 -1.28
C GLU A 165 -8.98 -21.39 -1.81
N SER A 166 -10.06 -20.65 -1.57
CA SER A 166 -10.22 -19.29 -2.07
C SER A 166 -9.32 -18.31 -1.31
N LEU A 167 -9.34 -17.05 -1.77
CA LEU A 167 -8.69 -15.91 -1.09
C LEU A 167 -9.37 -15.63 0.25
N ASP A 168 -8.60 -15.12 1.21
CA ASP A 168 -9.13 -14.70 2.51
C ASP A 168 -9.65 -13.26 2.49
N GLU A 169 -8.88 -12.36 1.88
CA GLU A 169 -9.21 -10.94 1.84
C GLU A 169 -8.77 -10.30 0.52
N VAL A 170 -9.59 -9.38 0.00
CA VAL A 170 -9.24 -8.56 -1.16
C VAL A 170 -9.52 -7.09 -0.83
N TYR A 171 -8.50 -6.26 -0.98
CA TYR A 171 -8.56 -4.81 -0.81
C TYR A 171 -8.37 -4.11 -2.14
N VAL A 172 -9.29 -3.21 -2.46
CA VAL A 172 -9.32 -2.46 -3.72
C VAL A 172 -8.96 -1.01 -3.46
N HIS A 173 -8.07 -0.44 -4.26
CA HIS A 173 -7.75 0.98 -4.24
C HIS A 173 -8.08 1.67 -5.57
N GLY A 174 -8.23 3.00 -5.53
CA GLY A 174 -8.43 3.84 -6.71
C GLY A 174 -7.20 3.89 -7.61
N PHE A 175 -7.32 4.56 -8.74
CA PHE A 175 -6.19 4.82 -9.62
C PHE A 175 -5.22 5.83 -9.00
N LEU A 176 -3.95 5.72 -9.36
CA LEU A 176 -2.98 6.78 -9.13
C LEU A 176 -3.11 7.81 -10.25
N THR A 177 -3.42 9.04 -9.87
CA THR A 177 -3.45 10.20 -10.77
C THR A 177 -2.26 11.11 -10.50
N ILE A 178 -1.90 11.96 -11.45
CA ILE A 178 -0.86 12.98 -11.30
C ILE A 178 -1.50 14.33 -11.60
N GLU A 179 -1.46 15.24 -10.62
CA GLU A 179 -2.06 16.57 -10.72
C GLU A 179 -3.51 16.48 -11.25
N GLY A 180 -4.30 15.58 -10.67
CA GLY A 180 -5.71 15.36 -11.01
C GLY A 180 -5.98 14.67 -12.35
N LYS A 181 -4.96 14.17 -13.04
CA LYS A 181 -5.11 13.50 -14.34
C LYS A 181 -4.67 12.03 -14.26
N LYS A 182 -5.44 11.14 -14.92
CA LYS A 182 -5.05 9.72 -15.06
C LYS A 182 -3.69 9.62 -15.75
N MET A 183 -2.79 8.81 -15.19
CA MET A 183 -1.47 8.55 -15.80
C MET A 183 -1.62 7.95 -17.18
N SER A 184 -0.89 8.50 -18.16
CA SER A 184 -0.89 8.02 -19.54
C SER A 184 0.47 8.26 -20.18
N LYS A 185 1.10 7.19 -20.68
CA LYS A 185 2.37 7.30 -21.43
C LYS A 185 2.24 8.17 -22.67
N SER A 186 1.11 8.08 -23.38
CA SER A 186 0.87 8.88 -24.60
C SER A 186 0.65 10.35 -24.33
N LYS A 187 0.30 10.74 -23.09
CA LYS A 187 0.03 12.14 -22.69
C LYS A 187 1.21 12.77 -21.93
N GLY A 188 2.32 12.05 -21.73
CA GLY A 188 3.51 12.57 -21.07
C GLY A 188 3.33 12.88 -19.57
N ASN A 189 2.28 12.34 -18.91
CA ASN A 189 2.06 12.49 -17.47
C ASN A 189 2.21 11.14 -16.75
N PHE A 190 3.33 10.47 -16.98
CA PHE A 190 3.61 9.14 -16.44
C PHE A 190 4.96 9.15 -15.73
N ILE A 191 4.99 8.68 -14.48
CA ILE A 191 6.22 8.54 -13.70
C ILE A 191 6.52 7.05 -13.56
N LEU A 192 7.67 6.63 -14.05
CA LEU A 192 8.19 5.27 -13.79
C LEU A 192 8.68 5.18 -12.33
N ALA A 193 8.46 4.04 -11.70
CA ALA A 193 8.83 3.85 -10.30
C ALA A 193 10.35 3.93 -10.08
N ASP A 194 11.15 3.35 -10.97
CA ASP A 194 12.60 3.43 -10.96
C ASP A 194 13.09 4.87 -11.16
N LYS A 195 12.50 5.61 -12.12
CA LYS A 195 12.81 7.03 -12.31
C LYS A 195 12.46 7.87 -11.07
N ALA A 196 11.33 7.60 -10.42
CA ALA A 196 10.97 8.30 -9.17
C ALA A 196 12.05 8.14 -8.08
N LEU A 197 12.69 6.96 -8.00
CA LEU A 197 13.74 6.69 -7.02
C LEU A 197 15.05 7.46 -7.28
N ASP A 198 15.27 7.99 -8.47
CA ASP A 198 16.40 8.88 -8.76
C ASP A 198 16.25 10.24 -8.08
N TYR A 199 15.01 10.66 -7.77
CA TYR A 199 14.69 11.96 -7.18
C TYR A 199 14.59 11.93 -5.66
N ALA A 200 14.01 10.86 -5.09
CA ALA A 200 13.85 10.72 -3.65
C ALA A 200 13.87 9.26 -3.19
N PRO A 201 14.30 8.98 -1.93
CA PRO A 201 14.28 7.63 -1.37
C PRO A 201 12.89 6.99 -1.38
N ALA A 202 12.84 5.66 -1.52
CA ALA A 202 11.60 4.88 -1.53
C ALA A 202 10.69 5.15 -0.32
N ASP A 203 11.26 5.30 0.86
CA ASP A 203 10.50 5.55 2.10
C ASP A 203 9.69 6.85 2.06
N TYR A 204 10.13 7.87 1.31
CA TYR A 204 9.39 9.12 1.19
C TYR A 204 8.10 8.91 0.36
N TYR A 205 8.18 8.16 -0.75
CA TYR A 205 7.02 7.80 -1.56
C TYR A 205 6.09 6.85 -0.80
N ARG A 206 6.66 5.85 -0.09
CA ARG A 206 5.87 4.93 0.74
C ARG A 206 5.07 5.68 1.81
N TYR A 207 5.69 6.62 2.52
CA TYR A 207 5.02 7.47 3.50
C TYR A 207 3.89 8.29 2.86
N TYR A 208 4.21 9.00 1.78
CA TYR A 208 3.25 9.85 1.10
C TYR A 208 2.05 9.07 0.59
N LEU A 209 2.26 8.02 -0.18
CA LEU A 209 1.19 7.19 -0.72
C LEU A 209 0.36 6.54 0.40
N SER A 210 0.99 5.99 1.43
CA SER A 210 0.29 5.42 2.58
C SER A 210 -0.54 6.47 3.33
N SER A 211 -0.11 7.74 3.35
CA SER A 211 -0.89 8.84 3.96
C SER A 211 -2.17 9.19 3.21
N LYS A 212 -2.33 8.71 1.98
CA LYS A 212 -3.53 8.86 1.13
C LYS A 212 -4.40 7.60 1.11
N LEU A 213 -3.84 6.44 1.44
CA LEU A 213 -4.54 5.16 1.41
C LEU A 213 -5.49 5.01 2.62
N ASN A 214 -6.71 4.63 2.30
CA ASN A 214 -7.76 4.29 3.26
C ASN A 214 -8.62 3.14 2.70
N THR A 215 -9.73 2.83 3.35
CA THR A 215 -10.63 1.75 2.92
C THR A 215 -11.63 2.16 1.84
N ASP A 216 -11.62 3.40 1.36
CA ASP A 216 -12.42 3.80 0.21
C ASP A 216 -11.68 3.54 -1.13
N ILE A 217 -12.42 3.65 -2.23
CA ILE A 217 -11.94 3.38 -3.59
C ILE A 217 -11.68 4.65 -4.40
N SER A 218 -11.54 5.79 -3.73
CA SER A 218 -11.24 7.07 -4.37
C SER A 218 -9.86 7.04 -5.03
N ASP A 219 -9.70 7.80 -6.10
CA ASP A 219 -8.42 7.93 -6.76
C ASP A 219 -7.40 8.64 -5.88
N ILE A 220 -6.15 8.21 -5.95
CA ILE A 220 -5.03 8.73 -5.17
C ILE A 220 -4.28 9.72 -6.06
N ASP A 221 -4.35 10.99 -5.75
CA ASP A 221 -3.63 12.00 -6.52
C ASP A 221 -2.22 12.23 -5.99
N PHE A 222 -1.24 12.09 -6.88
CA PHE A 222 0.14 12.47 -6.61
C PHE A 222 0.33 13.92 -7.04
N SER A 223 0.44 14.81 -6.05
CA SER A 223 0.85 16.18 -6.25
C SER A 223 2.26 16.38 -5.69
N LEU A 224 3.17 16.90 -6.51
CA LEU A 224 4.56 17.11 -6.13
C LEU A 224 4.70 18.07 -4.94
N ASP A 225 3.92 19.16 -4.94
CA ASP A 225 3.97 20.15 -3.87
C ASP A 225 3.48 19.55 -2.53
N ASP A 226 2.41 18.77 -2.56
CA ASP A 226 1.89 18.07 -1.37
C ASP A 226 2.87 16.98 -0.90
N PHE A 227 3.51 16.24 -1.82
CA PHE A 227 4.54 15.27 -1.50
C PHE A 227 5.72 15.91 -0.74
N ILE A 228 6.29 16.96 -1.28
CA ILE A 228 7.40 17.70 -0.66
C ILE A 228 7.00 18.25 0.71
N GLN A 229 5.83 18.89 0.78
CA GLN A 229 5.32 19.45 2.03
C GLN A 229 5.13 18.35 3.08
N LYS A 230 4.52 17.23 2.70
CA LYS A 230 4.21 16.11 3.59
C LYS A 230 5.46 15.47 4.18
N VAL A 231 6.47 15.17 3.33
CA VAL A 231 7.77 14.65 3.78
C VAL A 231 8.47 15.64 4.71
N ASN A 232 8.55 16.89 4.31
CA ASN A 232 9.29 17.91 5.08
C ASN A 232 8.62 18.25 6.41
N SER A 233 7.26 18.29 6.46
CA SER A 233 6.55 18.61 7.69
C SER A 233 6.50 17.42 8.64
N ASP A 234 6.11 16.26 8.15
CA ASP A 234 5.79 15.12 9.01
C ASP A 234 7.06 14.33 9.38
N LEU A 235 7.83 13.84 8.38
CA LEU A 235 9.00 13.03 8.69
C LEU A 235 10.12 13.84 9.32
N ILE A 236 10.44 15.01 8.78
CA ILE A 236 11.55 15.83 9.26
C ILE A 236 11.12 16.75 10.39
N GLY A 237 10.05 17.51 10.16
CA GLY A 237 9.60 18.54 11.10
C GLY A 237 8.98 18.01 12.38
N LYS A 238 8.40 16.81 12.35
CA LYS A 238 7.76 16.18 13.51
C LYS A 238 8.55 14.98 14.03
N TYR A 239 8.63 13.89 13.24
CA TYR A 239 9.18 12.62 13.72
C TYR A 239 10.68 12.73 14.05
N ILE A 240 11.53 13.02 13.08
CA ILE A 240 12.99 13.09 13.28
C ILE A 240 13.42 14.25 14.19
N ASN A 241 12.62 15.30 14.21
CA ASN A 241 12.87 16.47 15.08
C ASN A 241 12.95 16.08 16.55
N ILE A 242 12.21 15.07 17.01
CA ILE A 242 12.27 14.59 18.40
C ILE A 242 13.68 14.12 18.74
N GLY A 243 14.24 13.20 17.94
CA GLY A 243 15.60 12.68 18.13
C GLY A 243 16.66 13.79 18.05
N SER A 244 16.57 14.66 17.04
CA SER A 244 17.56 15.72 16.82
C SER A 244 17.64 16.73 17.96
N ARG A 245 16.53 17.02 18.64
CA ARG A 245 16.44 17.98 19.75
C ARG A 245 16.84 17.41 21.10
N THR A 246 16.81 16.08 21.28
CA THR A 246 16.91 15.47 22.61
C THR A 246 18.13 14.56 22.76
N GLN A 247 18.49 13.79 21.76
CA GLN A 247 19.50 12.74 21.83
C GLN A 247 20.90 13.25 22.23
N ASN A 248 21.31 14.39 21.70
CA ASN A 248 22.64 14.97 21.95
C ASN A 248 22.84 15.43 23.41
N PHE A 249 21.77 15.71 24.16
CA PHE A 249 21.90 16.04 25.57
C PHE A 249 22.32 14.82 26.39
N LEU A 250 21.75 13.63 26.11
CA LEU A 250 22.13 12.39 26.75
C LEU A 250 23.59 12.01 26.50
N VAL A 251 24.06 12.23 25.25
CA VAL A 251 25.46 11.98 24.89
C VAL A 251 26.41 12.88 25.68
N LYS A 252 26.06 14.16 25.83
CA LYS A 252 26.93 15.17 26.46
C LYS A 252 26.92 15.10 27.99
N LEU A 253 25.75 14.90 28.58
CA LEU A 253 25.53 15.07 30.02
C LEU A 253 25.50 13.74 30.78
N ASN A 254 25.20 12.61 30.15
CA ASN A 254 25.01 11.32 30.81
C ASN A 254 25.80 10.17 30.16
N GLY A 255 26.85 10.45 29.42
CA GLY A 255 27.64 9.40 28.78
C GLY A 255 26.81 8.49 27.87
N SER A 256 25.86 9.07 27.15
CA SER A 256 24.93 8.38 26.25
C SER A 256 23.87 7.48 26.92
N LYS A 257 23.78 7.41 28.24
CA LYS A 257 22.81 6.58 28.95
C LYS A 257 21.46 7.28 29.03
N ILE A 258 20.40 6.50 28.95
CA ILE A 258 19.01 6.96 29.15
C ILE A 258 18.62 6.77 30.63
N ILE A 259 17.69 7.61 31.09
CA ILE A 259 17.10 7.47 32.41
C ILE A 259 15.74 6.76 32.26
N PRO A 260 15.38 5.79 33.13
CA PRO A 260 14.05 5.18 33.11
C PRO A 260 12.93 6.24 33.19
N ASN A 261 11.89 6.02 32.42
CA ASN A 261 10.80 6.98 32.31
C ASN A 261 9.42 6.34 32.42
N SER A 262 8.37 7.18 32.54
CA SER A 262 6.98 6.73 32.68
C SER A 262 6.06 7.24 31.57
N LEU A 263 6.47 8.21 30.74
CA LEU A 263 5.58 8.87 29.80
C LEU A 263 5.04 7.90 28.73
N SER A 264 5.91 7.16 28.05
CA SER A 264 5.50 6.17 27.04
C SER A 264 4.68 5.00 27.60
N LYS A 265 4.76 4.78 28.94
CA LYS A 265 4.02 3.76 29.69
C LYS A 265 2.68 4.23 30.21
N SER A 266 2.36 5.52 30.09
CA SER A 266 1.08 6.05 30.56
C SER A 266 -0.09 5.41 29.81
N GLN A 267 -1.25 5.33 30.46
CA GLN A 267 -2.44 4.72 29.88
C GLN A 267 -2.84 5.42 28.56
N GLU A 268 -2.71 6.73 28.53
CA GLU A 268 -3.00 7.52 27.32
C GLU A 268 -2.16 7.07 26.11
N PHE A 269 -0.84 6.85 26.27
CA PHE A 269 -0.01 6.40 25.17
C PHE A 269 -0.32 4.96 24.76
N LYS A 270 -0.58 4.08 25.73
CA LYS A 270 -0.96 2.67 25.44
C LYS A 270 -2.27 2.60 24.66
N ASP A 271 -3.27 3.40 25.01
CA ASP A 271 -4.55 3.45 24.31
C ASP A 271 -4.37 3.94 22.86
N ASN A 272 -3.55 4.98 22.66
CA ASN A 272 -3.20 5.48 21.32
C ASN A 272 -2.45 4.42 20.51
N TYR A 273 -1.49 3.70 21.07
CA TYR A 273 -0.77 2.64 20.35
C TYR A 273 -1.71 1.51 19.93
N ALA A 274 -2.59 1.07 20.80
CA ALA A 274 -3.59 0.05 20.51
C ALA A 274 -4.56 0.50 19.38
N GLU A 275 -5.00 1.74 19.42
CA GLU A 275 -5.85 2.31 18.36
C GLU A 275 -5.11 2.36 17.02
N ILE A 276 -3.85 2.82 16.99
CA ILE A 276 -3.05 2.90 15.77
C ILE A 276 -2.83 1.51 15.16
N ILE A 277 -2.49 0.51 15.97
CA ILE A 277 -2.33 -0.88 15.51
C ILE A 277 -3.63 -1.40 14.91
N SER A 278 -4.77 -1.18 15.57
CA SER A 278 -6.08 -1.56 15.05
C SER A 278 -6.39 -0.90 13.71
N GLN A 279 -6.01 0.37 13.52
CA GLN A 279 -6.16 1.09 12.25
C GLN A 279 -5.26 0.51 11.14
N ILE A 280 -4.02 0.14 11.47
CA ILE A 280 -3.10 -0.53 10.52
C ILE A 280 -3.68 -1.88 10.10
N ASP A 281 -4.17 -2.67 11.04
CA ASP A 281 -4.78 -3.97 10.77
C ASP A 281 -6.05 -3.84 9.92
N ALA A 282 -6.84 -2.79 10.15
CA ALA A 282 -8.02 -2.45 9.36
C ALA A 282 -7.70 -1.81 7.99
N LYS A 283 -6.42 -1.61 7.65
CA LYS A 283 -5.93 -0.94 6.42
C LYS A 283 -6.34 0.54 6.31
N GLU A 284 -6.66 1.17 7.43
CA GLU A 284 -6.92 2.62 7.55
C GLU A 284 -5.60 3.41 7.67
N TYR A 285 -4.67 3.22 6.72
CA TYR A 285 -3.29 3.71 6.82
C TYR A 285 -3.19 5.23 6.96
N SER A 286 -4.00 5.99 6.22
CA SER A 286 -4.04 7.45 6.31
C SER A 286 -4.40 7.92 7.73
N LYS A 287 -5.33 7.24 8.40
CA LYS A 287 -5.77 7.53 9.76
C LYS A 287 -4.69 7.16 10.77
N ALA A 288 -4.09 5.97 10.62
CA ALA A 288 -2.98 5.51 11.46
C ALA A 288 -1.80 6.49 11.42
N LEU A 289 -1.33 6.88 10.22
CA LEU A 289 -0.23 7.83 10.06
C LEU A 289 -0.55 9.20 10.63
N ARG A 290 -1.78 9.69 10.49
CA ARG A 290 -2.24 10.93 11.14
C ARG A 290 -2.12 10.85 12.65
N ASN A 291 -2.58 9.77 13.26
CA ASN A 291 -2.52 9.57 14.71
C ASN A 291 -1.07 9.44 15.19
N ILE A 292 -0.20 8.76 14.45
CA ILE A 292 1.25 8.70 14.74
C ILE A 292 1.85 10.13 14.74
N MET A 293 1.53 10.95 13.74
CA MET A 293 2.03 12.32 13.65
C MET A 293 1.44 13.24 14.73
N MET A 294 0.21 12.99 15.20
CA MET A 294 -0.36 13.70 16.36
C MET A 294 0.42 13.37 17.64
N LEU A 295 0.85 12.13 17.84
CA LEU A 295 1.72 11.77 18.97
C LEU A 295 3.09 12.44 18.84
N ALA A 296 3.66 12.51 17.62
CA ALA A 296 4.91 13.23 17.38
C ALA A 296 4.77 14.73 17.70
N ASP A 297 3.67 15.38 17.31
CA ASP A 297 3.37 16.76 17.66
C ASP A 297 3.27 16.95 19.17
N LYS A 298 2.61 16.03 19.88
CA LYS A 298 2.48 16.06 21.34
C LYS A 298 3.84 16.03 22.04
N ILE A 299 4.76 15.18 21.59
CA ILE A 299 6.12 15.13 22.15
C ILE A 299 6.93 16.36 21.79
N ASN A 300 6.85 16.88 20.57
CA ASN A 300 7.50 18.12 20.22
C ASN A 300 6.99 19.31 21.05
N ALA A 301 5.70 19.37 21.32
CA ALA A 301 5.10 20.38 22.21
C ALA A 301 5.60 20.21 23.65
N TYR A 302 5.69 18.98 24.16
CA TYR A 302 6.28 18.69 25.47
C TYR A 302 7.72 19.17 25.57
N VAL A 303 8.58 18.80 24.61
CA VAL A 303 9.98 19.25 24.58
C VAL A 303 10.08 20.78 24.49
N SER A 304 9.20 21.43 23.72
CA SER A 304 9.19 22.89 23.59
C SER A 304 8.75 23.59 24.86
N LYS A 305 7.79 23.01 25.59
CA LYS A 305 7.28 23.57 26.88
C LYS A 305 8.28 23.39 28.01
N GLU A 306 8.93 22.22 28.07
CA GLU A 306 9.86 21.89 29.16
C GLU A 306 11.28 22.45 28.96
N GLU A 307 11.62 22.88 27.76
CA GLU A 307 12.87 23.58 27.39
C GLU A 307 14.14 22.91 27.93
N PRO A 308 14.46 21.64 27.55
CA PRO A 308 15.62 20.92 28.09
C PRO A 308 16.94 21.63 27.87
N TRP A 309 17.06 22.46 26.82
CA TRP A 309 18.24 23.28 26.58
C TRP A 309 18.45 24.37 27.65
N ASP A 310 17.41 24.99 28.15
CA ASP A 310 17.49 25.98 29.24
C ASP A 310 17.72 25.30 30.60
N LYS A 311 17.15 24.12 30.83
CA LYS A 311 17.48 23.29 32.00
C LYS A 311 18.96 22.97 32.06
N ALA A 312 19.52 22.46 30.96
CA ALA A 312 20.96 22.16 30.86
C ALA A 312 21.83 23.42 31.05
N LYS A 313 21.44 24.57 30.49
CA LYS A 313 22.16 25.82 30.61
C LYS A 313 22.18 26.35 32.05
N ASN A 314 21.10 26.14 32.79
CA ASN A 314 20.94 26.60 34.16
C ASN A 314 21.48 25.59 35.21
N GLY A 315 22.11 24.51 34.79
CA GLY A 315 22.71 23.49 35.66
C GLY A 315 21.72 22.44 36.20
N ASP A 316 20.46 22.42 35.70
CA ASP A 316 19.46 21.42 36.04
C ASP A 316 19.55 20.24 35.05
N GLU A 317 20.69 19.54 35.13
CA GLU A 317 20.99 18.42 34.22
C GLU A 317 20.02 17.26 34.42
N GLU A 318 19.56 17.00 35.64
CA GLU A 318 18.64 15.91 35.95
C GLU A 318 17.29 16.10 35.22
N ALA A 319 16.71 17.30 35.32
CA ALA A 319 15.47 17.60 34.61
C ALA A 319 15.66 17.55 33.09
N CYS A 320 16.78 18.05 32.55
CA CYS A 320 17.11 17.93 31.14
C CYS A 320 17.17 16.48 30.66
N LEU A 321 17.90 15.64 31.38
CA LEU A 321 18.06 14.21 31.07
C LEU A 321 16.74 13.45 31.15
N LYS A 322 15.88 13.78 32.13
CA LYS A 322 14.55 13.20 32.26
C LYS A 322 13.68 13.53 31.03
N ILE A 323 13.57 14.80 30.66
CA ILE A 323 12.78 15.25 29.49
C ILE A 323 13.26 14.56 28.21
N CYS A 324 14.58 14.54 28.00
CA CYS A 324 15.17 13.91 26.83
C CYS A 324 14.93 12.39 26.79
N SER A 325 15.06 11.70 27.93
CA SER A 325 14.82 10.26 28.03
C SER A 325 13.36 9.90 27.78
N GLU A 326 12.40 10.65 28.34
CA GLU A 326 10.97 10.50 28.10
C GLU A 326 10.63 10.66 26.62
N SER A 327 11.18 11.70 25.99
CA SER A 327 10.96 11.99 24.58
C SER A 327 11.53 10.91 23.65
N LEU A 328 12.72 10.38 23.95
CA LEU A 328 13.35 9.33 23.13
C LEU A 328 12.67 7.97 23.28
N ASN A 329 12.08 7.65 24.42
CA ASN A 329 11.27 6.43 24.53
C ASN A 329 10.00 6.52 23.71
N VAL A 330 9.33 7.67 23.65
CA VAL A 330 8.20 7.86 22.72
C VAL A 330 8.69 7.86 21.27
N PHE A 331 9.82 8.48 20.95
CA PHE A 331 10.43 8.43 19.62
C PHE A 331 10.68 6.98 19.16
N LYS A 332 11.20 6.12 20.05
CA LYS A 332 11.32 4.67 19.80
C LYS A 332 9.96 4.04 19.48
N ASP A 333 8.92 4.34 20.26
CA ASP A 333 7.59 3.77 20.03
C ASP A 333 6.99 4.24 18.69
N LEU A 334 7.14 5.52 18.35
CA LEU A 334 6.77 6.02 17.02
C LEU A 334 7.55 5.34 15.90
N THR A 335 8.84 5.02 16.13
CA THR A 335 9.67 4.27 15.18
C THR A 335 9.13 2.87 14.95
N ILE A 336 8.69 2.16 16.01
CA ILE A 336 8.05 0.84 15.89
C ILE A 336 6.77 0.93 15.05
N LEU A 337 5.93 1.93 15.28
CA LEU A 337 4.67 2.11 14.55
C LEU A 337 4.89 2.49 13.07
N LEU A 338 5.99 3.17 12.76
CA LEU A 338 6.32 3.62 11.40
C LEU A 338 7.07 2.57 10.56
N GLN A 339 7.64 1.53 11.16
CA GLN A 339 8.58 0.63 10.46
C GLN A 339 7.95 -0.12 9.26
N SER A 340 6.64 -0.36 9.25
CA SER A 340 5.95 -0.95 8.10
C SER A 340 5.80 0.03 6.93
N PHE A 341 5.82 1.33 7.20
CA PHE A 341 5.66 2.40 6.20
C PHE A 341 7.00 2.89 5.64
N ILE A 342 7.99 3.08 6.52
CA ILE A 342 9.30 3.68 6.19
C ILE A 342 10.45 2.86 6.79
N PRO A 343 10.64 1.61 6.29
CA PRO A 343 11.54 0.64 6.92
C PRO A 343 13.01 1.08 6.99
N GLU A 344 13.53 1.77 5.98
CA GLU A 344 14.94 2.23 5.96
C GLU A 344 15.16 3.35 6.97
N ILE A 345 14.29 4.35 6.99
CA ILE A 345 14.35 5.48 7.94
C ILE A 345 14.24 4.97 9.38
N THR A 346 13.33 4.03 9.64
CA THR A 346 13.15 3.49 10.99
C THR A 346 14.32 2.60 11.43
N SER A 347 14.95 1.87 10.51
CA SER A 347 16.17 1.12 10.77
C SER A 347 17.32 2.04 11.22
N GLU A 348 17.53 3.15 10.52
CA GLU A 348 18.52 4.16 10.90
C GLU A 348 18.20 4.80 12.27
N ALA A 349 16.92 5.11 12.51
CA ALA A 349 16.48 5.66 13.80
C ALA A 349 16.74 4.67 14.96
N LEU A 350 16.44 3.38 14.80
CA LEU A 350 16.74 2.35 15.80
C LEU A 350 18.25 2.19 16.02
N SER A 351 19.04 2.19 14.94
CA SER A 351 20.51 2.12 15.05
C SER A 351 21.05 3.27 15.90
N MET A 352 20.54 4.48 15.75
CA MET A 352 20.95 5.62 16.58
C MET A 352 20.56 5.48 18.06
N LEU A 353 19.55 4.68 18.36
CA LEU A 353 19.14 4.33 19.72
C LEU A 353 19.87 3.08 20.25
N ASN A 354 20.86 2.55 19.52
CA ASN A 354 21.54 1.28 19.79
C ASN A 354 20.56 0.11 19.95
N LEU A 355 19.52 0.11 19.10
CA LEU A 355 18.49 -0.93 19.06
C LEU A 355 18.52 -1.61 17.69
N GLU A 356 18.12 -2.87 17.70
CA GLU A 356 17.90 -3.67 16.51
C GLU A 356 16.40 -3.73 16.18
N LYS A 357 15.96 -4.78 15.53
CA LYS A 357 14.56 -4.99 15.14
C LYS A 357 13.66 -5.11 16.37
N LEU A 358 12.65 -4.25 16.45
CA LEU A 358 11.60 -4.26 17.45
C LEU A 358 10.25 -4.65 16.82
N THR A 359 9.30 -5.01 17.68
CA THR A 359 7.93 -5.38 17.29
C THR A 359 6.90 -4.57 18.09
N TYR A 360 5.61 -4.70 17.79
CA TYR A 360 4.55 -4.03 18.56
C TYR A 360 4.52 -4.46 20.05
N SER A 361 5.08 -5.62 20.41
CA SER A 361 5.20 -6.02 21.82
C SER A 361 6.20 -5.19 22.62
N ASP A 362 7.08 -4.45 21.93
CA ASP A 362 8.08 -3.58 22.56
C ASP A 362 7.59 -2.15 22.85
N LEU A 363 6.34 -1.85 22.43
CA LEU A 363 5.73 -0.54 22.68
C LEU A 363 5.56 -0.27 24.17
N GLY A 364 5.98 0.92 24.61
CA GLY A 364 5.91 1.34 26.00
C GLY A 364 6.93 0.66 26.90
N LEU A 365 7.87 -0.15 26.40
CA LEU A 365 8.91 -0.77 27.18
C LEU A 365 10.19 0.10 27.25
N ASP A 366 10.94 -0.01 28.35
CA ASP A 366 12.26 0.60 28.48
C ASP A 366 13.30 -0.31 27.80
N SER A 367 13.48 -0.14 26.50
CA SER A 367 14.43 -0.95 25.71
C SER A 367 15.74 -0.21 25.42
N ILE A 368 15.76 1.13 25.55
CA ILE A 368 16.93 1.94 25.25
C ILE A 368 17.86 1.95 26.44
N ASN A 369 19.07 1.40 26.29
CA ASN A 369 20.12 1.46 27.32
C ASN A 369 21.04 2.66 27.11
N SER A 370 21.35 2.94 25.84
CA SER A 370 22.24 4.03 25.45
C SER A 370 21.89 4.52 24.04
N VAL A 371 22.36 5.71 23.71
CA VAL A 371 22.13 6.33 22.41
C VAL A 371 23.43 6.75 21.76
N GLN A 372 23.47 6.80 20.43
CA GLN A 372 24.58 7.39 19.68
C GLN A 372 24.40 8.90 19.61
N LYS A 373 25.42 9.61 19.12
CA LYS A 373 25.29 11.02 18.74
C LYS A 373 24.36 11.12 17.55
N PHE A 374 23.35 11.98 17.63
CA PHE A 374 22.44 12.21 16.49
C PHE A 374 23.21 12.69 15.26
N LYS A 375 22.98 12.03 14.13
CA LYS A 375 23.46 12.42 12.80
C LYS A 375 22.25 12.49 11.89
N PRO A 376 22.09 13.55 11.08
CA PRO A 376 21.03 13.61 10.08
C PRO A 376 21.18 12.45 9.07
N PHE A 377 20.15 11.67 8.89
CA PHE A 377 20.08 10.54 7.94
C PHE A 377 18.94 10.69 6.95
N ILE A 378 18.15 11.75 7.08
CA ILE A 378 17.15 12.16 6.09
C ILE A 378 17.34 13.65 5.76
N ARG A 379 16.91 14.05 4.57
CA ARG A 379 17.07 15.43 4.07
C ARG A 379 15.72 16.02 3.67
N ARG A 380 15.64 17.34 3.74
CA ARG A 380 14.51 18.08 3.17
C ARG A 380 14.51 17.96 1.66
N LEU A 381 13.32 17.96 1.08
CA LEU A 381 13.12 18.01 -0.36
C LEU A 381 12.86 19.44 -0.80
N GLU A 382 13.41 19.80 -1.95
CA GLU A 382 13.17 21.08 -2.62
C GLU A 382 12.57 20.84 -4.01
N LYS A 383 11.65 21.71 -4.44
CA LYS A 383 10.94 21.55 -5.70
C LYS A 383 11.86 21.52 -6.92
N SER A 384 12.94 22.29 -6.89
CA SER A 384 13.96 22.33 -7.94
C SER A 384 14.66 21.00 -8.19
N GLU A 385 14.69 20.10 -7.21
CA GLU A 385 15.28 18.77 -7.34
C GLU A 385 14.44 17.81 -8.20
N PHE A 386 13.19 18.16 -8.49
CA PHE A 386 12.23 17.33 -9.22
C PHE A 386 11.98 17.81 -10.66
N GLU A 387 12.80 18.73 -11.16
CA GLU A 387 12.74 19.13 -12.57
C GLU A 387 12.99 17.90 -13.46
N GLY A 388 12.10 17.64 -14.40
CA GLY A 388 12.18 16.48 -15.30
C GLY A 388 11.60 15.16 -14.77
N ILE A 389 10.95 15.11 -13.60
CA ILE A 389 10.33 13.87 -13.10
C ILE A 389 9.19 13.38 -13.99
N LEU A 390 8.58 14.27 -14.77
CA LEU A 390 7.50 13.97 -15.71
C LEU A 390 7.98 13.81 -17.16
N ASP A 391 9.29 14.04 -17.43
CA ASP A 391 9.90 13.87 -18.76
C ASP A 391 10.32 12.37 -18.93
#